data_c840ef5e3e6937e9f60ded7969a903d3
#
_entry.id   c840ef5e3e6937e9f60ded7969a903d3
#
_cell.length_a   1.000
_cell.length_b   1.000
_cell.length_c   1.000
_cell.angle_alpha   90.00
_cell.angle_beta   90.00
_cell.angle_gamma   90.00
#
_symmetry.space_group_name_H-M   'P 1'
#
loop_
_entity.id
_entity.type
_entity.pdbx_description
1 polymer ?
#
loop_
_entity_poly.entity_id
_entity_poly.type
_entity_poly.pdbx_seq_one_letter_code
_entity_poly.pdbx_strand_id
1 'polypeptide(L)'
;MEGDRKQCLRPTDTADCAPALSALNNEAGGDRKLSFPVAVVLPAGGSGERMGILTPKQFCCLLERPLISYTVQAFERLNRVPWIKDIIVVVSKENLELMKSIILKYGHRRIIVVEGGLTRHRSIFNGLQILAESQSCDLQLSKPEVVLIHDAVRPFVEEDILFKVTSAAKEHGAAGAVRPLVSTVIATSSEGCIDHSLERAKYRASEMPQGFLFDVIYQAYQQCSDNDFEYGTECLHLALKYCSTSAKLIEGSPDLWKVTYKRDLYAAESIIKENLSEQACVISGVQEDAVHVGHLLLETLKTQIKVGDWEILKWPTVCVKA
;
A
#
# COMPACT_ATOMS: atom_id res chain seq x y z
N MET A 1 -57.22 40.02 -19.77
CA MET A 1 -57.16 38.73 -20.47
C MET A 1 -55.94 38.07 -19.91
N GLU A 2 -56.23 37.30 -18.91
CA GLU A 2 -56.00 35.84 -18.77
C GLU A 2 -54.54 35.50 -19.00
N GLY A 3 -53.75 35.17 -18.05
CA GLY A 3 -53.95 34.35 -16.87
C GLY A 3 -53.47 32.95 -17.17
N ASP A 4 -52.17 32.64 -16.92
CA ASP A 4 -51.77 31.24 -16.82
C ASP A 4 -50.84 31.07 -15.62
N ARG A 5 -51.40 30.49 -14.57
CA ARG A 5 -50.73 30.00 -13.40
C ARG A 5 -50.05 28.65 -13.72
N LYS A 6 -48.74 28.60 -13.76
CA LYS A 6 -48.07 27.31 -13.69
C LYS A 6 -47.96 26.85 -12.26
N GLN A 7 -48.74 25.79 -11.97
CA GLN A 7 -48.69 24.99 -10.76
C GLN A 7 -47.31 24.36 -10.54
N CYS A 8 -46.78 24.63 -9.37
CA CYS A 8 -45.61 23.93 -8.83
C CYS A 8 -46.06 22.54 -8.32
N LEU A 9 -45.75 21.48 -9.03
CA LEU A 9 -45.91 20.11 -8.56
C LEU A 9 -44.68 19.76 -7.70
N ARG A 10 -44.95 19.42 -6.42
CA ARG A 10 -44.00 18.80 -5.51
C ARG A 10 -43.80 17.35 -5.95
N PRO A 11 -42.56 16.82 -5.95
CA PRO A 11 -42.36 15.39 -6.04
C PRO A 11 -42.67 14.75 -4.68
N THR A 12 -43.49 13.75 -4.74
CA THR A 12 -43.88 12.83 -3.67
C THR A 12 -42.69 11.99 -3.20
N ASP A 13 -42.72 11.73 -1.91
CA ASP A 13 -41.92 10.77 -1.17
C ASP A 13 -41.68 9.46 -1.92
N THR A 14 -40.42 9.09 -2.10
CA THR A 14 -40.04 7.69 -2.29
C THR A 14 -39.05 7.29 -1.21
N ALA A 15 -39.51 6.26 -0.52
CA ALA A 15 -38.96 5.64 0.66
C ALA A 15 -37.52 5.21 0.58
N ASP A 16 -36.87 5.30 1.74
CA ASP A 16 -35.88 4.46 2.37
C ASP A 16 -35.34 3.30 1.54
N CYS A 17 -34.04 3.41 1.23
CA CYS A 17 -33.10 2.29 1.16
C CYS A 17 -31.72 2.75 1.60
N ALA A 18 -31.55 2.97 2.88
CA ALA A 18 -30.23 2.96 3.52
C ALA A 18 -30.09 1.62 4.25
N PRO A 19 -29.27 0.69 3.77
CA PRO A 19 -28.85 -0.42 4.61
C PRO A 19 -27.64 -0.01 5.44
N ALA A 20 -27.87 0.01 6.74
CA ALA A 20 -26.95 -0.36 7.82
C ALA A 20 -25.43 -0.24 7.59
N LEU A 21 -24.88 0.96 7.70
CA LEU A 21 -23.47 1.23 7.88
C LEU A 21 -23.09 1.37 9.38
N SER A 22 -23.92 0.86 10.29
CA SER A 22 -23.74 1.05 11.75
C SER A 22 -23.19 -0.16 12.50
N ALA A 23 -22.58 -1.14 11.83
CA ALA A 23 -22.08 -2.35 12.51
C ALA A 23 -20.57 -2.59 12.41
N LEU A 24 -19.76 -1.62 11.96
CA LEU A 24 -18.28 -1.79 11.84
C LEU A 24 -17.47 -0.80 12.68
N ASN A 25 -18.08 -0.05 13.57
CA ASN A 25 -17.37 0.77 14.54
C ASN A 25 -17.52 0.14 15.92
N ASN A 26 -16.52 -0.59 16.35
CA ASN A 26 -16.01 -0.83 17.70
C ASN A 26 -15.51 -2.28 17.85
N GLU A 27 -14.29 -2.54 17.36
CA GLU A 27 -13.41 -3.48 18.04
C GLU A 27 -11.99 -2.92 17.95
N ALA A 28 -11.62 -2.18 18.98
CA ALA A 28 -10.24 -1.85 19.27
C ALA A 28 -9.53 -3.14 19.73
N GLY A 29 -8.47 -3.57 19.03
CA GLY A 29 -7.50 -4.51 19.56
C GLY A 29 -7.75 -6.00 19.35
N GLY A 30 -8.64 -6.42 18.44
CA GLY A 30 -8.74 -7.83 18.03
C GLY A 30 -7.67 -8.20 17.00
N ASP A 31 -6.99 -9.35 17.21
CA ASP A 31 -6.06 -9.97 16.25
C ASP A 31 -6.76 -10.08 14.88
N ARG A 32 -6.48 -9.15 13.96
CA ARG A 32 -7.05 -9.14 12.59
C ARG A 32 -6.39 -10.26 11.78
N LYS A 33 -6.97 -11.45 11.79
CA LYS A 33 -6.48 -12.62 11.05
C LYS A 33 -7.25 -12.79 9.75
N LEU A 34 -6.51 -12.89 8.65
CA LEU A 34 -7.04 -13.41 7.38
C LEU A 34 -6.75 -14.92 7.32
N SER A 35 -7.75 -15.71 6.95
CA SER A 35 -7.66 -17.18 6.89
C SER A 35 -7.10 -17.70 5.57
N PHE A 36 -6.73 -16.81 4.65
CA PHE A 36 -6.25 -17.16 3.32
C PHE A 36 -4.86 -16.56 3.04
N PRO A 37 -4.06 -17.21 2.17
CA PRO A 37 -2.70 -16.76 1.85
C PRO A 37 -2.72 -15.50 0.98
N VAL A 38 -1.86 -14.52 1.34
CA VAL A 38 -1.68 -13.28 0.61
C VAL A 38 -0.21 -13.11 0.25
N ALA A 39 0.06 -12.70 -0.98
CA ALA A 39 1.38 -12.27 -1.42
C ALA A 39 1.40 -10.79 -1.81
N VAL A 40 2.59 -10.22 -1.86
CA VAL A 40 2.80 -8.82 -2.26
C VAL A 40 3.75 -8.77 -3.44
N VAL A 41 3.45 -7.93 -4.45
CA VAL A 41 4.36 -7.62 -5.56
C VAL A 41 4.76 -6.15 -5.48
N LEU A 42 6.05 -5.89 -5.36
CA LEU A 42 6.66 -4.56 -5.27
C LEU A 42 7.49 -4.26 -6.54
N PRO A 43 6.92 -3.63 -7.58
CA PRO A 43 7.70 -3.17 -8.71
C PRO A 43 8.70 -2.08 -8.28
N ALA A 44 9.97 -2.33 -8.48
CA ALA A 44 11.10 -1.50 -8.07
C ALA A 44 12.16 -1.32 -9.18
N GLY A 45 11.80 -1.54 -10.46
CA GLY A 45 12.73 -1.46 -11.60
C GLY A 45 12.91 -0.08 -12.21
N GLY A 46 12.15 0.95 -11.78
CA GLY A 46 12.19 2.27 -12.41
C GLY A 46 13.49 3.04 -12.17
N SER A 47 13.99 3.74 -13.21
CA SER A 47 15.19 4.59 -13.17
C SER A 47 15.08 5.80 -12.23
N GLY A 48 13.88 6.34 -12.06
CA GLY A 48 13.64 7.51 -11.20
C GLY A 48 14.07 8.85 -11.82
N GLU A 49 14.08 8.99 -13.15
CA GLU A 49 14.53 10.18 -13.90
C GLU A 49 14.01 11.51 -13.36
N ARG A 50 12.75 11.57 -12.90
CA ARG A 50 12.15 12.77 -12.31
C ARG A 50 12.83 13.28 -11.04
N MET A 51 13.69 12.47 -10.43
CA MET A 51 14.48 12.86 -9.25
C MET A 51 15.70 13.72 -9.63
N GLY A 52 16.18 13.65 -10.88
CA GLY A 52 17.39 14.33 -11.32
C GLY A 52 18.68 13.84 -10.66
N ILE A 53 18.70 12.61 -10.16
CA ILE A 53 19.85 11.98 -9.50
C ILE A 53 20.18 10.63 -10.15
N LEU A 54 21.45 10.22 -10.09
CA LEU A 54 21.90 8.96 -10.71
C LEU A 54 21.39 7.70 -9.99
N THR A 55 21.19 7.78 -8.68
CA THR A 55 20.69 6.66 -7.89
C THR A 55 19.19 6.48 -8.14
N PRO A 56 18.71 5.28 -8.51
CA PRO A 56 17.28 5.03 -8.63
C PRO A 56 16.57 5.32 -7.30
N LYS A 57 15.42 6.00 -7.36
CA LYS A 57 14.74 6.59 -6.20
C LYS A 57 14.44 5.59 -5.06
N GLN A 58 14.13 4.33 -5.38
CA GLN A 58 13.88 3.27 -4.41
C GLN A 58 15.11 2.95 -3.55
N PHE A 59 16.31 3.26 -4.03
CA PHE A 59 17.57 3.07 -3.32
C PHE A 59 18.13 4.34 -2.69
N CYS A 60 17.46 5.49 -2.87
CA CYS A 60 17.82 6.71 -2.16
C CYS A 60 17.64 6.52 -0.66
N CYS A 61 18.61 6.99 0.13
CA CYS A 61 18.57 6.85 1.58
C CYS A 61 17.72 7.92 2.22
N LEU A 62 16.92 7.51 3.20
CA LEU A 62 16.27 8.32 4.22
C LEU A 62 16.86 7.90 5.56
N LEU A 63 17.47 8.83 6.32
CA LEU A 63 18.14 8.50 7.59
C LEU A 63 19.09 7.26 7.44
N GLU A 64 19.98 7.31 6.43
CA GLU A 64 20.97 6.27 6.12
C GLU A 64 20.39 4.90 5.69
N ARG A 65 19.09 4.77 5.55
CA ARG A 65 18.42 3.54 5.12
C ARG A 65 17.71 3.73 3.77
N PRO A 66 17.87 2.80 2.79
CA PRO A 66 17.20 2.89 1.50
C PRO A 66 15.68 2.95 1.62
N LEU A 67 15.03 3.81 0.80
CA LEU A 67 13.59 3.99 0.79
C LEU A 67 12.80 2.67 0.67
N ILE A 68 13.24 1.78 -0.22
CA ILE A 68 12.63 0.46 -0.42
C ILE A 68 12.62 -0.39 0.86
N SER A 69 13.63 -0.24 1.72
CA SER A 69 13.73 -0.99 2.96
C SER A 69 12.64 -0.59 3.98
N TYR A 70 12.20 0.66 3.98
CA TYR A 70 11.04 1.09 4.77
C TYR A 70 9.74 0.49 4.22
N THR A 71 9.57 0.52 2.89
CA THR A 71 8.39 -0.09 2.25
C THR A 71 8.31 -1.59 2.54
N VAL A 72 9.40 -2.33 2.34
CA VAL A 72 9.46 -3.76 2.65
C VAL A 72 9.11 -4.02 4.11
N GLN A 73 9.69 -3.25 5.04
CA GLN A 73 9.42 -3.41 6.47
C GLN A 73 7.94 -3.25 6.82
N ALA A 74 7.21 -2.37 6.13
CA ALA A 74 5.78 -2.19 6.37
C ALA A 74 4.97 -3.47 6.11
N PHE A 75 5.39 -4.28 5.12
CA PHE A 75 4.77 -5.58 4.79
C PHE A 75 5.32 -6.74 5.61
N GLU A 76 6.46 -6.57 6.27
CA GLU A 76 7.09 -7.61 7.10
C GLU A 76 6.70 -7.57 8.59
N ARG A 77 5.90 -6.63 9.04
CA ARG A 77 5.46 -6.50 10.43
C ARG A 77 4.67 -7.74 10.86
N LEU A 78 5.43 -8.79 11.30
CA LEU A 78 4.89 -10.13 11.59
C LEU A 78 3.73 -10.13 12.57
N ASN A 79 3.77 -9.25 13.58
CA ASN A 79 2.74 -9.18 14.61
C ASN A 79 1.46 -8.48 14.15
N ARG A 80 1.54 -7.74 13.03
CA ARG A 80 0.42 -6.93 12.52
C ARG A 80 -0.14 -7.42 11.20
N VAL A 81 0.72 -8.02 10.34
CA VAL A 81 0.33 -8.59 9.04
C VAL A 81 0.84 -10.03 8.85
N PRO A 82 0.59 -10.96 9.79
CA PRO A 82 1.10 -12.33 9.74
C PRO A 82 0.53 -13.14 8.56
N TRP A 83 -0.53 -12.65 7.96
CA TRP A 83 -1.22 -13.24 6.82
C TRP A 83 -0.52 -12.98 5.47
N ILE A 84 0.41 -12.02 5.39
CA ILE A 84 1.29 -11.86 4.22
C ILE A 84 2.36 -12.94 4.29
N LYS A 85 2.41 -13.82 3.29
CA LYS A 85 3.34 -14.96 3.25
C LYS A 85 4.61 -14.62 2.50
N ASP A 86 4.48 -14.08 1.30
CA ASP A 86 5.59 -13.84 0.37
C ASP A 86 5.57 -12.41 -0.15
N ILE A 87 6.75 -11.82 -0.30
CA ILE A 87 6.93 -10.46 -0.84
C ILE A 87 7.89 -10.57 -2.03
N ILE A 88 7.35 -10.33 -3.22
CA ILE A 88 8.10 -10.37 -4.48
C ILE A 88 8.58 -8.95 -4.79
N VAL A 89 9.87 -8.73 -4.71
CA VAL A 89 10.50 -7.45 -5.07
C VAL A 89 11.07 -7.55 -6.47
N VAL A 90 10.53 -6.76 -7.39
CA VAL A 90 10.89 -6.82 -8.81
C VAL A 90 11.79 -5.64 -9.15
N VAL A 91 13.07 -5.89 -9.37
CA VAL A 91 14.10 -4.87 -9.67
C VAL A 91 14.67 -5.05 -11.07
N SER A 92 15.28 -4.01 -11.63
CA SER A 92 16.04 -4.16 -12.87
C SER A 92 17.26 -5.07 -12.67
N LYS A 93 17.71 -5.69 -13.75
CA LYS A 93 18.80 -6.68 -13.76
C LYS A 93 20.07 -6.19 -13.05
N GLU A 94 20.46 -4.95 -13.32
CA GLU A 94 21.66 -4.32 -12.74
C GLU A 94 21.54 -4.08 -11.23
N ASN A 95 20.34 -4.11 -10.67
CA ASN A 95 20.07 -3.84 -9.25
C ASN A 95 19.77 -5.11 -8.42
N LEU A 96 19.85 -6.31 -9.01
CA LEU A 96 19.60 -7.57 -8.31
C LEU A 96 20.53 -7.76 -7.10
N GLU A 97 21.84 -7.59 -7.29
CA GLU A 97 22.84 -7.77 -6.23
C GLU A 97 22.73 -6.67 -5.15
N LEU A 98 22.43 -5.44 -5.56
CA LEU A 98 22.16 -4.35 -4.62
C LEU A 98 20.95 -4.68 -3.74
N MET A 99 19.86 -5.17 -4.32
CA MET A 99 18.67 -5.54 -3.55
C MET A 99 18.95 -6.70 -2.58
N LYS A 100 19.67 -7.72 -2.99
CA LYS A 100 20.12 -8.82 -2.11
C LYS A 100 20.96 -8.31 -0.94
N SER A 101 21.89 -7.37 -1.18
CA SER A 101 22.70 -6.76 -0.13
C SER A 101 21.86 -5.97 0.88
N ILE A 102 20.82 -5.25 0.41
CA ILE A 102 19.88 -4.54 1.27
C ILE A 102 19.09 -5.52 2.15
N ILE A 103 18.61 -6.62 1.57
CA ILE A 103 17.89 -7.67 2.32
C ILE A 103 18.75 -8.19 3.47
N LEU A 104 19.99 -8.56 3.18
CA LEU A 104 20.94 -9.06 4.18
C LEU A 104 21.25 -8.00 5.25
N LYS A 105 21.59 -6.77 4.82
CA LYS A 105 21.98 -5.69 5.73
C LYS A 105 20.91 -5.32 6.74
N TYR A 106 19.64 -5.31 6.30
CA TYR A 106 18.51 -4.88 7.15
C TYR A 106 17.70 -6.05 7.72
N GLY A 107 18.16 -7.30 7.49
CA GLY A 107 17.55 -8.50 8.04
C GLY A 107 16.13 -8.79 7.53
N HIS A 108 15.84 -8.36 6.29
CA HIS A 108 14.54 -8.63 5.68
C HIS A 108 14.32 -10.11 5.45
N ARG A 109 13.08 -10.55 5.64
CA ARG A 109 12.66 -11.96 5.51
C ARG A 109 11.50 -12.06 4.54
N ARG A 110 11.17 -13.27 4.09
CA ARG A 110 10.05 -13.53 3.17
C ARG A 110 10.14 -12.79 1.83
N ILE A 111 11.36 -12.34 1.44
CA ILE A 111 11.59 -11.57 0.22
C ILE A 111 12.13 -12.48 -0.87
N ILE A 112 11.51 -12.42 -2.03
CA ILE A 112 11.99 -13.03 -3.26
C ILE A 112 12.29 -11.90 -4.24
N VAL A 113 13.54 -11.86 -4.74
CA VAL A 113 13.97 -10.86 -5.70
C VAL A 113 13.87 -11.42 -7.11
N VAL A 114 13.17 -10.68 -7.97
CA VAL A 114 12.88 -11.08 -9.36
C VAL A 114 13.38 -10.00 -10.31
N GLU A 115 13.90 -10.42 -11.47
CA GLU A 115 14.26 -9.52 -12.55
C GLU A 115 13.00 -8.89 -13.18
N GLY A 116 13.00 -7.56 -13.31
CA GLY A 116 11.91 -6.80 -13.90
C GLY A 116 11.96 -6.75 -15.43
N GLY A 117 10.84 -6.35 -16.00
CA GLY A 117 10.74 -6.01 -17.41
C GLY A 117 11.03 -4.53 -17.69
N LEU A 118 10.94 -4.14 -18.96
CA LEU A 118 11.22 -2.79 -19.43
C LEU A 118 10.23 -1.74 -18.88
N THR A 119 9.00 -2.14 -18.57
CA THR A 119 7.96 -1.26 -18.05
C THR A 119 7.46 -1.72 -16.68
N ARG A 120 6.70 -0.84 -16.00
CA ARG A 120 6.08 -1.16 -14.72
C ARG A 120 5.15 -2.38 -14.81
N HIS A 121 4.32 -2.46 -15.85
CA HIS A 121 3.40 -3.58 -16.03
C HIS A 121 4.12 -4.88 -16.35
N ARG A 122 5.17 -4.86 -17.18
CA ARG A 122 6.01 -6.05 -17.42
C ARG A 122 6.68 -6.54 -16.14
N SER A 123 7.18 -5.61 -15.31
CA SER A 123 7.76 -5.96 -14.01
C SER A 123 6.73 -6.58 -13.06
N ILE A 124 5.52 -6.03 -12.98
CA ILE A 124 4.43 -6.61 -12.17
C ILE A 124 4.10 -8.02 -12.67
N PHE A 125 3.98 -8.19 -13.99
CA PHE A 125 3.66 -9.50 -14.58
C PHE A 125 4.75 -10.54 -14.29
N ASN A 126 6.04 -10.18 -14.38
CA ASN A 126 7.13 -11.07 -13.98
C ASN A 126 6.99 -11.54 -12.51
N GLY A 127 6.63 -10.63 -11.62
CA GLY A 127 6.36 -10.97 -10.21
C GLY A 127 5.17 -11.92 -10.04
N LEU A 128 4.09 -11.71 -10.80
CA LEU A 128 2.91 -12.58 -10.78
C LEU A 128 3.21 -13.98 -11.36
N GLN A 129 4.06 -14.07 -12.37
CA GLN A 129 4.47 -15.37 -12.96
C GLN A 129 5.20 -16.25 -11.95
N ILE A 130 6.10 -15.67 -11.14
CA ILE A 130 6.77 -16.42 -10.06
C ILE A 130 5.78 -17.01 -9.08
N LEU A 131 4.72 -16.27 -8.73
CA LEU A 131 3.66 -16.76 -7.85
C LEU A 131 2.78 -17.83 -8.52
N ALA A 132 2.62 -17.79 -9.85
CA ALA A 132 1.88 -18.81 -10.62
C ALA A 132 2.68 -20.11 -10.77
N GLU A 133 4.00 -20.00 -10.99
CA GLU A 133 4.91 -21.12 -11.26
C GLU A 133 5.39 -21.84 -10.00
N SER A 134 5.04 -21.33 -8.82
CA SER A 134 5.53 -21.78 -7.51
C SER A 134 5.36 -23.28 -7.23
N GLN A 135 4.45 -23.96 -7.93
CA GLN A 135 4.27 -25.42 -7.83
C GLN A 135 5.34 -26.21 -8.61
N SER A 136 6.06 -25.57 -9.51
CA SER A 136 7.03 -26.21 -10.41
C SER A 136 8.50 -25.97 -10.03
N CYS A 137 8.77 -25.08 -9.09
CA CYS A 137 10.11 -24.70 -8.67
C CYS A 137 10.40 -25.08 -7.23
N ASP A 138 11.67 -25.28 -6.87
CA ASP A 138 12.17 -25.58 -5.52
C ASP A 138 11.85 -24.51 -4.44
N LEU A 139 11.14 -23.44 -4.81
CA LEU A 139 10.90 -22.28 -3.96
C LEU A 139 9.81 -22.47 -2.89
N GLN A 140 9.13 -23.60 -2.82
CA GLN A 140 8.05 -23.92 -1.84
C GLN A 140 7.04 -22.77 -1.61
N LEU A 141 6.77 -21.95 -2.63
CA LEU A 141 5.77 -20.90 -2.55
C LEU A 141 4.37 -21.50 -2.68
N SER A 142 3.43 -21.02 -1.89
CA SER A 142 2.02 -21.37 -2.08
C SER A 142 1.35 -20.32 -2.96
N LYS A 143 0.56 -20.76 -3.96
CA LYS A 143 -0.27 -19.85 -4.76
C LYS A 143 -1.14 -19.01 -3.82
N PRO A 144 -1.04 -17.66 -3.85
CA PRO A 144 -1.87 -16.82 -3.00
C PRO A 144 -3.32 -16.80 -3.49
N GLU A 145 -4.26 -16.59 -2.58
CA GLU A 145 -5.64 -16.29 -2.97
C GLU A 145 -5.79 -14.81 -3.37
N VAL A 146 -5.12 -13.93 -2.63
CA VAL A 146 -5.09 -12.49 -2.90
C VAL A 146 -3.65 -12.04 -3.10
N VAL A 147 -3.42 -11.17 -4.07
CA VAL A 147 -2.15 -10.49 -4.28
C VAL A 147 -2.34 -8.99 -4.11
N LEU A 148 -1.44 -8.38 -3.35
CA LEU A 148 -1.32 -6.93 -3.24
C LEU A 148 -0.23 -6.43 -4.18
N ILE A 149 -0.55 -5.44 -4.99
CA ILE A 149 0.43 -4.69 -5.79
C ILE A 149 0.66 -3.36 -5.10
N HIS A 150 1.93 -3.02 -4.83
CA HIS A 150 2.28 -1.78 -4.15
C HIS A 150 3.58 -1.19 -4.67
N ASP A 151 3.66 0.13 -4.81
CA ASP A 151 4.88 0.78 -5.30
C ASP A 151 5.98 0.75 -4.24
N ALA A 152 7.18 0.28 -4.60
CA ALA A 152 8.36 0.19 -3.72
C ALA A 152 8.82 1.55 -3.11
N VAL A 153 8.25 2.63 -3.57
CA VAL A 153 8.55 4.01 -3.15
C VAL A 153 7.39 4.70 -2.42
N ARG A 154 6.54 3.91 -1.75
CA ARG A 154 5.47 4.37 -0.85
C ARG A 154 5.66 3.73 0.52
N PRO A 155 6.51 4.32 1.38
CA PRO A 155 6.92 3.70 2.65
C PRO A 155 5.85 3.74 3.76
N PHE A 156 4.81 4.58 3.61
CA PHE A 156 3.86 4.88 4.68
C PHE A 156 2.53 4.15 4.49
N VAL A 157 2.58 2.83 4.32
CA VAL A 157 1.37 2.00 4.27
C VAL A 157 1.03 1.48 5.67
N GLU A 158 -0.20 1.76 6.09
CA GLU A 158 -0.73 1.36 7.39
C GLU A 158 -1.37 -0.04 7.33
N GLU A 159 -1.38 -0.76 8.45
CA GLU A 159 -1.96 -2.10 8.51
C GLU A 159 -3.47 -2.09 8.25
N ASP A 160 -4.16 -1.06 8.70
CA ASP A 160 -5.61 -0.91 8.53
C ASP A 160 -6.00 -0.86 7.05
N ILE A 161 -5.27 -0.08 6.24
CA ILE A 161 -5.53 -0.01 4.79
C ILE A 161 -5.15 -1.33 4.09
N LEU A 162 -4.05 -1.99 4.52
CA LEU A 162 -3.68 -3.30 4.00
C LEU A 162 -4.80 -4.33 4.25
N PHE A 163 -5.32 -4.39 5.48
CA PHE A 163 -6.41 -5.29 5.84
C PHE A 163 -7.69 -4.99 5.06
N LYS A 164 -8.12 -3.73 5.01
CA LYS A 164 -9.33 -3.31 4.30
C LYS A 164 -9.27 -3.62 2.81
N VAL A 165 -8.15 -3.29 2.15
CA VAL A 165 -7.96 -3.55 0.72
C VAL A 165 -7.91 -5.06 0.45
N THR A 166 -7.22 -5.84 1.29
CA THR A 166 -7.13 -7.29 1.13
C THR A 166 -8.48 -7.97 1.30
N SER A 167 -9.23 -7.60 2.34
CA SER A 167 -10.57 -8.16 2.60
C SER A 167 -11.55 -7.80 1.48
N ALA A 168 -11.56 -6.54 1.03
CA ALA A 168 -12.39 -6.10 -0.07
C ALA A 168 -12.00 -6.75 -1.41
N ALA A 169 -10.71 -6.98 -1.66
CA ALA A 169 -10.26 -7.71 -2.85
C ALA A 169 -10.73 -9.16 -2.85
N LYS A 170 -10.72 -9.81 -1.67
CA LYS A 170 -11.25 -11.18 -1.52
C LYS A 170 -12.75 -11.24 -1.81
N GLU A 171 -13.52 -10.24 -1.36
CA GLU A 171 -14.97 -10.19 -1.52
C GLU A 171 -15.40 -9.78 -2.93
N HIS A 172 -14.75 -8.76 -3.52
CA HIS A 172 -15.18 -8.14 -4.78
C HIS A 172 -14.33 -8.51 -6.00
N GLY A 173 -13.27 -9.30 -5.82
CA GLY A 173 -12.34 -9.67 -6.89
C GLY A 173 -11.20 -8.68 -7.08
N ALA A 174 -11.42 -7.39 -6.82
CA ALA A 174 -10.43 -6.34 -6.84
C ALA A 174 -10.79 -5.22 -5.87
N ALA A 175 -9.78 -4.57 -5.29
CA ALA A 175 -9.95 -3.37 -4.47
C ALA A 175 -8.70 -2.48 -4.57
N GLY A 176 -8.85 -1.18 -4.35
CA GLY A 176 -7.72 -0.26 -4.40
C GLY A 176 -7.87 0.92 -3.47
N ALA A 177 -6.74 1.34 -2.91
CA ALA A 177 -6.67 2.56 -2.13
C ALA A 177 -6.86 3.78 -3.04
N VAL A 178 -7.65 4.73 -2.57
CA VAL A 178 -7.91 5.98 -3.28
C VAL A 178 -7.91 7.16 -2.30
N ARG A 179 -7.77 8.36 -2.85
CA ARG A 179 -7.91 9.61 -2.10
C ARG A 179 -8.81 10.59 -2.85
N PRO A 180 -9.53 11.47 -2.14
CA PRO A 180 -10.20 12.60 -2.77
C PRO A 180 -9.21 13.46 -3.55
N LEU A 181 -9.64 14.02 -4.67
CA LEU A 181 -8.82 14.99 -5.40
C LEU A 181 -8.74 16.29 -4.60
N VAL A 182 -7.52 16.77 -4.35
CA VAL A 182 -7.26 18.07 -3.71
C VAL A 182 -7.19 19.17 -4.76
N SER A 183 -6.45 18.95 -5.85
CA SER A 183 -6.29 19.91 -6.93
C SER A 183 -7.48 19.89 -7.90
N THR A 184 -7.74 21.02 -8.55
CA THR A 184 -8.62 21.07 -9.72
C THR A 184 -7.97 20.30 -10.87
N VAL A 185 -8.75 19.44 -11.52
CA VAL A 185 -8.32 18.67 -12.70
C VAL A 185 -9.12 19.15 -13.90
N ILE A 186 -8.42 19.45 -14.97
CA ILE A 186 -8.98 19.90 -16.25
C ILE A 186 -8.58 18.96 -17.37
N ALA A 187 -9.46 18.80 -18.34
CA ALA A 187 -9.12 18.17 -19.62
C ALA A 187 -8.57 19.23 -20.57
N THR A 188 -7.62 18.82 -21.42
CA THR A 188 -7.00 19.68 -22.42
C THR A 188 -7.34 19.21 -23.84
N SER A 189 -7.56 20.15 -24.76
CA SER A 189 -7.66 19.87 -26.19
C SER A 189 -6.29 19.47 -26.76
N SER A 190 -6.28 18.96 -27.99
CA SER A 190 -5.05 18.67 -28.76
C SER A 190 -4.16 19.91 -28.98
N GLU A 191 -4.74 21.10 -28.91
CA GLU A 191 -4.05 22.39 -29.08
C GLU A 191 -3.46 22.93 -27.77
N GLY A 192 -3.61 22.19 -26.66
CA GLY A 192 -3.12 22.60 -25.34
C GLY A 192 -4.01 23.60 -24.60
N CYS A 193 -5.21 23.91 -25.15
CA CYS A 193 -6.20 24.74 -24.47
C CYS A 193 -7.07 23.94 -23.52
N ILE A 194 -7.74 24.63 -22.58
CA ILE A 194 -8.72 23.97 -21.71
C ILE A 194 -9.90 23.47 -22.57
N ASP A 195 -10.26 22.21 -22.40
CA ASP A 195 -11.47 21.62 -22.94
C ASP A 195 -12.62 21.74 -21.91
N HIS A 196 -12.47 21.08 -20.79
CA HIS A 196 -13.44 21.21 -19.69
C HIS A 196 -12.79 20.96 -18.32
N SER A 197 -13.50 21.33 -17.26
CA SER A 197 -13.12 21.02 -15.89
C SER A 197 -13.87 19.78 -15.39
N LEU A 198 -13.17 18.85 -14.74
CA LEU A 198 -13.78 17.67 -14.14
C LEU A 198 -14.52 18.04 -12.86
N GLU A 199 -15.71 17.48 -12.67
CA GLU A 199 -16.44 17.56 -11.40
C GLU A 199 -15.71 16.72 -10.34
N ARG A 200 -14.88 17.38 -9.54
CA ARG A 200 -13.92 16.76 -8.60
C ARG A 200 -14.56 15.71 -7.68
N ALA A 201 -15.83 15.89 -7.28
CA ALA A 201 -16.55 14.97 -6.42
C ALA A 201 -16.70 13.55 -7.01
N LYS A 202 -16.72 13.43 -8.35
CA LYS A 202 -16.87 12.15 -9.07
C LYS A 202 -15.56 11.41 -9.30
N TYR A 203 -14.41 12.03 -9.03
CA TYR A 203 -13.09 11.47 -9.32
C TYR A 203 -12.30 11.24 -8.04
N ARG A 204 -11.38 10.31 -8.10
CA ARG A 204 -10.46 9.97 -7.02
C ARG A 204 -9.05 9.87 -7.57
N ALA A 205 -8.07 10.24 -6.77
CA ALA A 205 -6.67 9.87 -7.03
C ALA A 205 -6.51 8.39 -6.70
N SER A 206 -6.01 7.61 -7.67
CA SER A 206 -5.64 6.22 -7.46
C SER A 206 -4.35 6.15 -6.67
N GLU A 207 -4.35 5.37 -5.60
CA GLU A 207 -3.20 5.17 -4.73
C GLU A 207 -2.88 3.67 -4.61
N MET A 208 -1.94 3.35 -3.77
CA MET A 208 -1.56 1.99 -3.43
C MET A 208 -1.72 1.77 -1.91
N PRO A 209 -2.04 0.52 -1.48
CA PRO A 209 -2.01 -0.74 -2.21
C PRO A 209 -3.26 -0.96 -3.08
N GLN A 210 -3.09 -1.84 -4.09
CA GLN A 210 -4.19 -2.42 -4.86
C GLN A 210 -4.19 -3.92 -4.66
N GLY A 211 -5.33 -4.49 -4.29
CA GLY A 211 -5.51 -5.92 -4.04
C GLY A 211 -6.38 -6.56 -5.10
N PHE A 212 -6.09 -7.82 -5.40
CA PHE A 212 -6.80 -8.60 -6.41
C PHE A 212 -6.92 -10.05 -5.97
N LEU A 213 -8.01 -10.73 -6.31
CA LEU A 213 -7.93 -12.17 -6.43
C LEU A 213 -6.83 -12.51 -7.43
N PHE A 214 -5.94 -13.43 -7.05
CA PHE A 214 -4.75 -13.74 -7.84
C PHE A 214 -5.12 -14.13 -9.29
N ASP A 215 -6.12 -15.00 -9.45
CA ASP A 215 -6.52 -15.46 -10.79
C ASP A 215 -7.09 -14.32 -11.65
N VAL A 216 -7.79 -13.35 -11.07
CA VAL A 216 -8.33 -12.20 -11.80
C VAL A 216 -7.20 -11.36 -12.41
N ILE A 217 -6.25 -10.94 -11.58
CA ILE A 217 -5.18 -10.06 -12.09
C ILE A 217 -4.20 -10.82 -12.98
N TYR A 218 -3.91 -12.08 -12.68
CA TYR A 218 -3.04 -12.91 -13.51
C TYR A 218 -3.65 -13.11 -14.90
N GLN A 219 -4.94 -13.47 -14.99
CA GLN A 219 -5.67 -13.58 -16.24
C GLN A 219 -5.72 -12.26 -17.00
N ALA A 220 -5.96 -11.14 -16.31
CA ALA A 220 -5.95 -9.81 -16.93
C ALA A 220 -4.59 -9.52 -17.60
N TYR A 221 -3.47 -9.80 -16.93
CA TYR A 221 -2.15 -9.63 -17.51
C TYR A 221 -1.84 -10.59 -18.67
N GLN A 222 -2.35 -11.82 -18.65
CA GLN A 222 -2.23 -12.76 -19.79
C GLN A 222 -2.95 -12.26 -21.05
N GLN A 223 -3.99 -11.43 -20.88
CA GLN A 223 -4.80 -10.88 -22.00
C GLN A 223 -4.36 -9.46 -22.40
N CYS A 224 -3.45 -8.83 -21.65
CA CYS A 224 -2.97 -7.47 -21.94
C CYS A 224 -2.39 -7.35 -23.34
N SER A 225 -2.77 -6.28 -24.04
CA SER A 225 -2.11 -5.88 -25.27
C SER A 225 -0.72 -5.31 -25.00
N ASP A 226 0.14 -5.28 -26.01
CA ASP A 226 1.43 -4.59 -25.92
C ASP A 226 1.27 -3.13 -25.53
N ASN A 227 0.23 -2.46 -26.02
CA ASN A 227 -0.08 -1.08 -25.64
C ASN A 227 -0.37 -0.92 -24.14
N ASP A 228 -1.07 -1.88 -23.51
CA ASP A 228 -1.32 -1.85 -22.07
C ASP A 228 -0.02 -2.06 -21.29
N PHE A 229 0.87 -2.94 -21.77
CA PHE A 229 2.17 -3.16 -21.14
C PHE A 229 3.10 -1.94 -21.25
N GLU A 230 3.06 -1.21 -22.34
CA GLU A 230 3.96 -0.07 -22.59
C GLU A 230 3.45 1.24 -21.96
N TYR A 231 2.15 1.51 -22.07
CA TYR A 231 1.56 2.80 -21.71
C TYR A 231 0.56 2.74 -20.56
N GLY A 232 0.15 1.54 -20.14
CA GLY A 232 -0.77 1.37 -19.02
C GLY A 232 -0.14 1.86 -17.71
N THR A 233 -0.97 2.41 -16.84
CA THR A 233 -0.53 2.93 -15.53
C THR A 233 -1.33 2.37 -14.36
N GLU A 234 -2.47 1.70 -14.63
CA GLU A 234 -3.47 1.37 -13.61
C GLU A 234 -3.90 -0.11 -13.66
N CYS A 235 -3.59 -0.86 -12.58
CA CYS A 235 -3.89 -2.30 -12.53
C CYS A 235 -5.38 -2.59 -12.33
N LEU A 236 -6.11 -1.72 -11.59
CA LEU A 236 -7.56 -1.87 -11.42
C LEU A 236 -8.30 -1.77 -12.76
N HIS A 237 -7.78 -0.91 -13.66
CA HIS A 237 -8.34 -0.79 -15.01
C HIS A 237 -8.14 -2.07 -15.84
N LEU A 238 -7.01 -2.77 -15.67
CA LEU A 238 -6.77 -4.05 -16.35
C LEU A 238 -7.75 -5.12 -15.90
N ALA A 239 -8.01 -5.22 -14.59
CA ALA A 239 -9.00 -6.15 -14.04
C ALA A 239 -10.42 -5.85 -14.58
N LEU A 240 -10.79 -4.57 -14.68
CA LEU A 240 -12.07 -4.16 -15.25
C LEU A 240 -12.14 -4.47 -16.75
N LYS A 241 -11.11 -4.11 -17.52
CA LYS A 241 -11.07 -4.24 -18.99
C LYS A 241 -11.10 -5.69 -19.45
N TYR A 242 -10.30 -6.55 -18.82
CA TYR A 242 -10.07 -7.92 -19.29
C TYR A 242 -10.86 -8.99 -18.54
N CYS A 243 -11.25 -8.72 -17.30
CA CYS A 243 -11.99 -9.68 -16.47
C CYS A 243 -13.35 -9.16 -16.01
N SER A 244 -13.79 -8.00 -16.48
CA SER A 244 -15.06 -7.37 -16.08
C SER A 244 -15.20 -7.23 -14.56
N THR A 245 -14.07 -7.14 -13.83
CA THR A 245 -14.03 -7.06 -12.38
C THR A 245 -13.95 -5.60 -11.96
N SER A 246 -15.04 -5.08 -11.41
CA SER A 246 -15.08 -3.72 -10.86
C SER A 246 -14.48 -3.69 -9.46
N ALA A 247 -13.46 -2.85 -9.25
CA ALA A 247 -12.75 -2.77 -8.00
C ALA A 247 -13.53 -1.99 -6.93
N LYS A 248 -13.50 -2.48 -5.69
CA LYS A 248 -13.95 -1.71 -4.53
C LYS A 248 -12.92 -0.63 -4.19
N LEU A 249 -13.35 0.63 -4.09
CA LEU A 249 -12.48 1.74 -3.75
C LEU A 249 -12.50 1.98 -2.23
N ILE A 250 -11.31 2.01 -1.62
CA ILE A 250 -11.11 2.18 -0.17
C ILE A 250 -10.35 3.50 0.04
N GLU A 251 -10.94 4.41 0.78
CA GLU A 251 -10.28 5.68 1.12
C GLU A 251 -9.12 5.42 2.08
N GLY A 252 -7.94 5.90 1.73
CA GLY A 252 -6.71 5.75 2.51
C GLY A 252 -6.23 7.07 3.13
N SER A 253 -5.19 6.98 3.96
CA SER A 253 -4.61 8.13 4.63
C SER A 253 -3.91 9.09 3.64
N PRO A 254 -3.70 10.35 4.04
CA PRO A 254 -2.91 11.31 3.27
C PRO A 254 -1.50 10.84 2.95
N ASP A 255 -0.93 9.95 3.74
CA ASP A 255 0.48 9.54 3.64
C ASP A 255 0.74 8.43 2.60
N LEU A 256 -0.30 7.95 1.92
CA LEU A 256 -0.16 6.96 0.83
C LEU A 256 0.49 7.51 -0.45
N TRP A 257 0.95 8.75 -0.46
CA TRP A 257 1.57 9.36 -1.62
C TRP A 257 2.88 8.68 -2.05
N LYS A 258 3.18 8.82 -3.33
CA LYS A 258 4.36 8.22 -3.97
C LYS A 258 5.54 9.19 -3.94
N VAL A 259 6.67 8.79 -3.39
CA VAL A 259 7.94 9.52 -3.54
C VAL A 259 8.30 9.59 -5.02
N THR A 260 8.27 10.81 -5.57
CA THR A 260 8.42 11.04 -7.01
C THR A 260 9.51 12.06 -7.34
N TYR A 261 9.60 13.12 -6.56
CA TYR A 261 10.56 14.22 -6.74
C TYR A 261 11.54 14.26 -5.57
N LYS A 262 12.68 14.91 -5.75
CA LYS A 262 13.70 15.06 -4.70
C LYS A 262 13.15 15.67 -3.41
N ARG A 263 12.25 16.65 -3.52
CA ARG A 263 11.59 17.27 -2.35
C ARG A 263 10.77 16.28 -1.52
N ASP A 264 10.26 15.23 -2.14
CA ASP A 264 9.44 14.22 -1.46
C ASP A 264 10.29 13.37 -0.50
N LEU A 265 11.60 13.25 -0.74
CA LEU A 265 12.53 12.60 0.20
C LEU A 265 12.61 13.36 1.52
N TYR A 266 12.65 14.69 1.48
CA TYR A 266 12.66 15.51 2.70
C TYR A 266 11.35 15.40 3.47
N ALA A 267 10.21 15.38 2.77
CA ALA A 267 8.92 15.16 3.39
C ALA A 267 8.85 13.77 4.05
N ALA A 268 9.31 12.73 3.33
CA ALA A 268 9.37 11.37 3.87
C ALA A 268 10.29 11.26 5.09
N GLU A 269 11.45 11.91 5.06
CA GLU A 269 12.38 11.96 6.20
C GLU A 269 11.75 12.65 7.41
N SER A 270 10.99 13.73 7.21
CA SER A 270 10.29 14.42 8.28
C SER A 270 9.26 13.52 8.97
N ILE A 271 8.43 12.82 8.19
CA ILE A 271 7.44 11.87 8.73
C ILE A 271 8.12 10.72 9.49
N ILE A 272 9.24 10.18 8.98
CA ILE A 272 9.98 9.13 9.69
C ILE A 272 10.53 9.66 11.02
N LYS A 273 11.08 10.87 11.04
CA LYS A 273 11.60 11.49 12.27
C LYS A 273 10.49 11.73 13.30
N GLU A 274 9.34 12.21 12.86
CA GLU A 274 8.15 12.39 13.70
C GLU A 274 7.72 11.06 14.32
N ASN A 275 7.53 10.03 13.51
CA ASN A 275 7.19 8.68 13.98
C ASN A 275 8.25 8.08 14.93
N LEU A 276 9.53 8.40 14.73
CA LEU A 276 10.60 7.96 15.65
C LEU A 276 10.59 8.73 16.96
N SER A 277 10.24 10.01 16.95
CA SER A 277 10.15 10.85 18.15
C SER A 277 9.02 10.41 19.09
N GLU A 278 8.02 9.73 18.55
CA GLU A 278 6.91 9.14 19.30
C GLU A 278 7.24 7.76 19.91
N GLN A 279 8.48 7.28 19.76
CA GLN A 279 8.93 6.00 20.28
C GLN A 279 9.93 6.19 21.41
N ALA A 280 9.68 5.56 22.55
CA ALA A 280 10.66 5.47 23.65
C ALA A 280 11.25 4.07 23.72
N CYS A 281 12.57 3.96 23.83
CA CYS A 281 13.27 2.70 24.03
C CYS A 281 13.99 2.74 25.38
N VAL A 282 13.70 1.77 26.24
CA VAL A 282 14.34 1.62 27.54
C VAL A 282 15.31 0.43 27.47
N ILE A 283 16.58 0.71 27.80
CA ILE A 283 17.61 -0.31 27.87
C ILE A 283 17.98 -0.52 29.33
N SER A 284 17.83 -1.76 29.82
CA SER A 284 18.21 -2.15 31.18
C SER A 284 19.37 -3.16 31.15
N GLY A 285 20.29 -3.05 32.09
CA GLY A 285 21.43 -3.95 32.20
C GLY A 285 21.10 -5.32 32.80
N VAL A 286 19.88 -5.51 33.38
CA VAL A 286 19.45 -6.76 34.03
C VAL A 286 18.06 -7.14 33.54
N GLN A 287 17.91 -8.34 33.04
CA GLN A 287 16.70 -8.81 32.35
C GLN A 287 15.45 -8.85 33.23
N GLU A 288 15.61 -9.19 34.53
CA GLU A 288 14.50 -9.26 35.49
C GLU A 288 13.95 -7.86 35.83
N ASP A 289 14.82 -6.87 35.93
CA ASP A 289 14.41 -5.49 36.21
C ASP A 289 13.81 -4.79 34.98
N ALA A 290 14.19 -5.18 33.76
CA ALA A 290 13.73 -4.58 32.53
C ALA A 290 12.21 -4.67 32.35
N VAL A 291 11.61 -5.80 32.71
CA VAL A 291 10.15 -6.01 32.62
C VAL A 291 9.43 -5.11 33.62
N HIS A 292 9.93 -5.04 34.86
CA HIS A 292 9.33 -4.22 35.91
C HIS A 292 9.44 -2.72 35.58
N VAL A 293 10.62 -2.25 35.17
CA VAL A 293 10.85 -0.87 34.73
C VAL A 293 9.99 -0.54 33.51
N GLY A 294 9.85 -1.47 32.55
CA GLY A 294 8.98 -1.31 31.38
C GLY A 294 7.51 -1.11 31.78
N HIS A 295 7.01 -1.89 32.73
CA HIS A 295 5.65 -1.72 33.25
C HIS A 295 5.45 -0.39 33.98
N LEU A 296 6.37 0.01 34.83
CA LEU A 296 6.29 1.31 35.51
C LEU A 296 6.31 2.49 34.57
N LEU A 297 7.18 2.45 33.55
CA LEU A 297 7.23 3.47 32.51
C LEU A 297 5.95 3.49 31.66
N LEU A 298 5.41 2.33 31.28
CA LEU A 298 4.17 2.23 30.56
C LEU A 298 3.02 2.89 31.32
N GLU A 299 2.87 2.58 32.62
CA GLU A 299 1.84 3.19 33.46
C GLU A 299 2.03 4.71 33.62
N THR A 300 3.27 5.17 33.75
CA THR A 300 3.58 6.60 33.86
C THR A 300 3.31 7.35 32.54
N LEU A 301 3.70 6.75 31.40
CA LEU A 301 3.54 7.37 30.08
C LEU A 301 2.09 7.36 29.59
N LYS A 302 1.27 6.36 29.94
CA LYS A 302 -0.17 6.32 29.63
C LYS A 302 -0.92 7.55 30.11
N THR A 303 -0.45 8.24 31.13
CA THR A 303 -1.07 9.44 31.67
C THR A 303 -0.67 10.71 30.92
N GLN A 304 0.39 10.68 30.14
CA GLN A 304 0.99 11.85 29.49
C GLN A 304 0.98 11.80 27.97
N ILE A 305 1.03 10.61 27.39
CA ILE A 305 1.07 10.38 25.93
C ILE A 305 0.20 9.19 25.56
N LYS A 306 -0.23 9.15 24.30
CA LYS A 306 -0.98 8.03 23.74
C LYS A 306 -0.03 6.85 23.55
N VAL A 307 -0.01 5.92 24.50
CA VAL A 307 0.87 4.76 24.47
C VAL A 307 0.23 3.64 23.62
N GLY A 308 0.94 3.17 22.59
CA GLY A 308 0.57 2.00 21.79
C GLY A 308 1.12 0.68 22.37
N ASP A 309 1.17 -0.36 21.53
CA ASP A 309 1.68 -1.67 21.91
C ASP A 309 3.17 -1.63 22.21
N TRP A 310 3.59 -2.35 23.27
CA TRP A 310 4.97 -2.54 23.64
C TRP A 310 5.42 -3.98 23.36
N GLU A 311 6.68 -4.13 22.93
CA GLU A 311 7.31 -5.44 22.71
C GLU A 311 8.53 -5.59 23.62
N ILE A 312 8.64 -6.74 24.28
CA ILE A 312 9.88 -7.14 24.96
C ILE A 312 10.78 -7.78 23.92
N LEU A 313 11.82 -7.08 23.50
CA LEU A 313 12.84 -7.64 22.63
C LEU A 313 13.75 -8.55 23.45
N LYS A 314 14.07 -9.73 22.89
CA LYS A 314 15.02 -10.68 23.51
C LYS A 314 16.40 -10.04 23.55
N TRP A 315 16.72 -9.44 24.62
CA TRP A 315 17.96 -8.83 25.08
C TRP A 315 17.83 -7.32 25.31
N PRO A 316 18.40 -6.86 26.40
CA PRO A 316 17.74 -6.08 27.45
C PRO A 316 17.12 -4.78 26.91
N THR A 317 16.16 -4.89 26.02
CA THR A 317 15.53 -3.72 25.38
C THR A 317 14.03 -3.84 25.52
N VAL A 318 13.43 -2.88 26.18
CA VAL A 318 11.98 -2.69 26.22
C VAL A 318 11.65 -1.48 25.35
N CYS A 319 10.93 -1.68 24.24
CA CYS A 319 10.40 -0.59 23.44
C CYS A 319 8.98 -0.25 23.87
N VAL A 320 8.76 0.99 24.24
CA VAL A 320 7.43 1.55 24.49
C VAL A 320 7.10 2.43 23.28
N LYS A 321 6.03 2.13 22.55
CA LYS A 321 5.47 3.01 21.54
C LYS A 321 4.49 3.96 22.22
N ALA A 322 4.71 5.25 22.02
CA ALA A 322 3.76 6.28 22.41
C ALA A 322 2.64 6.40 21.36
#